data_f29f92c4ac5af2b3d1419b1efdc24646
#
_entry.id   f29f92c4ac5af2b3d1419b1efdc24646
#
_cell.length_a   1.000
_cell.length_b   1.000
_cell.length_c   1.000
_cell.angle_alpha   90.00
_cell.angle_beta   90.00
_cell.angle_gamma   90.00
#
_symmetry.space_group_name_H-M   'P 1'
#
loop_
_entity.id
_entity.type
_entity.pdbx_description
1 polymer ?
#
loop_
_entity_poly.entity_id
_entity_poly.type
_entity_poly.pdbx_seq_one_letter_code
_entity_poly.pdbx_strand_id
1 'polypeptide(L)'
;MKLFKFSILSLFAAMVALTSCSDEGYWDGYKDKGTVYSFAQDAINCNYTPATIEESIIVTVNRNTKNGADTLAVAVEFDSPALSAPAEVVFADGSNTAELVIAINGLGIGDAVSGVVAFDEELVSVAGSAVCEISVALDYTWVSAGSCQALSAWAGNEAPAIIPIEKAAEGDGLYRLNSPYYHLEPDYCPKEGFHVQFYLDENYNALGLDQVSFIGEELQGGDAVLYWSASGAYGCQFINQGNTYQINAVMAYTTATGGLGLYNNETILFVWDEGYPGAN
;
A
#
# COMPACT_ATOMS: atom_id res chain seq x y z
N MET A 1 -5.46 16.35 -16.65
CA MET A 1 -5.46 17.54 -15.80
C MET A 1 -5.47 17.10 -14.33
N LYS A 2 -4.49 16.26 -13.91
CA LYS A 2 -4.33 15.73 -12.54
C LYS A 2 -2.94 16.03 -11.94
N LEU A 3 -2.12 16.87 -12.57
CA LEU A 3 -0.73 17.12 -12.18
C LEU A 3 -0.52 18.31 -11.22
N PHE A 4 -1.59 18.94 -10.71
CA PHE A 4 -1.44 20.17 -9.90
C PHE A 4 -1.59 19.96 -8.38
N LYS A 5 -2.00 18.77 -7.93
CA LYS A 5 -2.23 18.52 -6.49
C LYS A 5 -0.98 18.04 -5.72
N PHE A 6 0.02 17.50 -6.40
CA PHE A 6 1.27 17.04 -5.75
C PHE A 6 2.27 18.16 -5.40
N SER A 7 2.14 19.36 -6.00
CA SER A 7 3.09 20.45 -5.79
C SER A 7 2.95 21.18 -4.43
N ILE A 8 1.82 21.04 -3.75
CA ILE A 8 1.62 21.75 -2.47
C ILE A 8 2.18 20.94 -1.30
N LEU A 9 2.06 19.62 -1.36
CA LEU A 9 2.59 18.74 -0.31
C LEU A 9 4.14 18.74 -0.28
N SER A 10 4.78 18.82 -1.47
CA SER A 10 6.25 18.89 -1.54
C SER A 10 6.83 20.23 -1.09
N LEU A 11 6.04 21.31 -1.07
CA LEU A 11 6.51 22.62 -0.60
C LEU A 11 6.53 22.70 0.93
N PHE A 12 5.64 21.98 1.63
CA PHE A 12 5.62 21.93 3.08
C PHE A 12 6.76 21.10 3.68
N ALA A 13 7.13 19.99 3.06
CA ALA A 13 8.24 19.14 3.51
C ALA A 13 9.62 19.83 3.41
N ALA A 14 9.77 20.84 2.54
CA ALA A 14 11.03 21.55 2.34
C ALA A 14 11.28 22.70 3.34
N MET A 15 10.27 23.18 4.07
CA MET A 15 10.43 24.27 5.03
C MET A 15 10.86 23.85 6.44
N VAL A 16 10.79 22.58 6.80
CA VAL A 16 11.18 22.08 8.14
C VAL A 16 12.69 21.89 8.29
N ALA A 17 13.48 21.96 7.21
CA ALA A 17 14.91 21.63 7.24
C ALA A 17 15.88 22.81 7.49
N LEU A 18 15.44 24.04 7.75
CA LEU A 18 16.33 25.22 7.84
C LEU A 18 16.19 26.08 9.09
N THR A 19 15.89 25.52 10.25
CA THR A 19 16.18 26.20 11.51
C THR A 19 17.31 25.52 12.26
N SER A 20 18.52 25.69 11.71
CA SER A 20 19.77 25.45 12.42
C SER A 20 19.90 26.42 13.59
N CYS A 21 20.25 25.87 14.75
CA CYS A 21 20.65 26.54 15.96
C CYS A 21 21.43 27.85 15.73
N SER A 22 20.91 28.96 16.18
CA SER A 22 21.75 30.09 16.64
C SER A 22 21.72 30.07 18.15
N ASP A 23 22.86 29.70 18.72
CA ASP A 23 23.22 29.89 20.12
C ASP A 23 23.26 31.40 20.41
N GLU A 24 22.25 31.91 21.06
CA GLU A 24 22.41 33.06 21.95
C GLU A 24 21.37 32.93 23.05
N GLY A 25 21.89 32.65 24.24
CA GLY A 25 21.12 32.40 25.44
C GLY A 25 20.25 33.58 25.86
N TYR A 26 19.02 33.46 25.59
CA TYR A 26 17.93 34.04 26.37
C TYR A 26 16.94 32.95 26.66
N TRP A 27 16.96 32.46 27.86
CA TRP A 27 15.84 31.76 28.44
C TRP A 27 14.70 32.79 28.59
N ASP A 28 14.06 33.17 27.50
CA ASP A 28 12.73 33.71 27.57
C ASP A 28 11.87 32.59 28.17
N GLY A 29 11.46 32.84 29.43
CA GLY A 29 10.73 31.85 30.19
C GLY A 29 9.61 31.25 29.35
N TYR A 30 9.46 29.94 29.45
CA TYR A 30 8.42 29.13 28.79
C TYR A 30 7.10 29.90 28.75
N LYS A 31 6.80 30.50 27.60
CA LYS A 31 5.51 31.16 27.39
C LYS A 31 4.52 30.04 27.34
N ASP A 32 3.62 30.01 28.33
CA ASP A 32 2.49 29.10 28.32
C ASP A 32 1.72 29.31 27.01
N LYS A 33 1.85 28.40 26.08
CA LYS A 33 1.18 28.47 24.79
C LYS A 33 -0.33 28.22 24.90
N GLY A 34 -0.84 28.03 26.14
CA GLY A 34 -2.21 27.63 26.36
C GLY A 34 -2.42 26.13 26.12
N THR A 35 -3.58 25.77 25.62
CA THR A 35 -3.86 24.39 25.27
C THR A 35 -3.14 24.04 23.96
N VAL A 36 -2.32 22.97 23.99
CA VAL A 36 -1.64 22.43 22.84
C VAL A 36 -2.04 20.97 22.65
N TYR A 37 -1.99 20.51 21.41
CA TYR A 37 -2.50 19.21 20.98
C TYR A 37 -1.44 18.38 20.26
N SER A 38 -1.69 17.10 20.10
CA SER A 38 -0.94 16.22 19.21
C SER A 38 -1.80 15.02 18.80
N PHE A 39 -1.63 14.54 17.59
CA PHE A 39 -2.07 13.19 17.27
C PHE A 39 -1.20 12.19 18.05
N ALA A 40 -1.81 11.07 18.46
CA ALA A 40 -1.11 9.98 19.15
C ALA A 40 -0.20 9.19 18.20
N GLN A 41 -0.48 9.25 16.89
CA GLN A 41 0.24 8.59 15.81
C GLN A 41 0.34 9.52 14.61
N ASP A 42 1.48 9.49 13.92
CA ASP A 42 1.71 10.30 12.71
C ASP A 42 1.08 9.64 11.47
N ALA A 43 0.87 8.33 11.51
CA ALA A 43 0.22 7.56 10.44
C ALA A 43 -0.56 6.37 11.00
N ILE A 44 -1.66 6.04 10.34
CA ILE A 44 -2.48 4.85 10.58
C ILE A 44 -2.66 4.13 9.26
N ASN A 45 -2.20 2.87 9.20
CA ASN A 45 -2.31 2.01 8.03
C ASN A 45 -3.18 0.81 8.38
N CYS A 46 -4.33 0.69 7.71
CA CYS A 46 -5.30 -0.39 7.91
C CYS A 46 -5.40 -1.23 6.63
N ASN A 47 -5.06 -2.52 6.74
CA ASN A 47 -5.26 -3.48 5.68
C ASN A 47 -6.34 -4.47 6.12
N TYR A 48 -7.47 -4.40 5.49
CA TYR A 48 -8.63 -5.24 5.78
C TYR A 48 -8.83 -6.32 4.72
N THR A 49 -9.57 -7.35 5.10
CA THR A 49 -10.23 -8.27 4.19
C THR A 49 -11.75 -8.16 4.42
N PRO A 50 -12.61 -8.72 3.56
CA PRO A 50 -14.05 -8.70 3.77
C PRO A 50 -14.52 -9.26 5.11
N ALA A 51 -13.71 -10.15 5.71
CA ALA A 51 -14.02 -10.73 7.03
C ALA A 51 -13.55 -9.86 8.22
N THR A 52 -12.66 -8.90 8.00
CA THR A 52 -12.02 -8.10 9.05
C THR A 52 -12.29 -6.61 8.94
N ILE A 53 -13.01 -6.18 7.90
CA ILE A 53 -13.30 -4.75 7.70
C ILE A 53 -14.11 -4.19 8.87
N GLU A 54 -13.69 -3.04 9.35
CA GLU A 54 -14.36 -2.27 10.39
C GLU A 54 -15.18 -1.13 9.76
N GLU A 55 -16.17 -0.63 10.48
CA GLU A 55 -17.00 0.49 10.00
C GLU A 55 -16.29 1.85 10.17
N SER A 56 -15.24 1.90 11.01
CA SER A 56 -14.52 3.13 11.31
C SER A 56 -13.11 2.89 11.82
N ILE A 57 -12.27 3.94 11.67
CA ILE A 57 -10.94 4.05 12.25
C ILE A 57 -10.98 5.10 13.35
N ILE A 58 -10.33 4.83 14.47
CA ILE A 58 -10.22 5.76 15.59
C ILE A 58 -8.83 6.41 15.58
N VAL A 59 -8.81 7.72 15.43
CA VAL A 59 -7.60 8.55 15.58
C VAL A 59 -7.64 9.23 16.92
N THR A 60 -6.69 8.90 17.81
CA THR A 60 -6.59 9.52 19.13
C THR A 60 -5.85 10.85 19.04
N VAL A 61 -6.46 11.89 19.62
CA VAL A 61 -5.87 13.22 19.79
C VAL A 61 -5.64 13.49 21.27
N ASN A 62 -4.45 13.97 21.61
CA ASN A 62 -4.07 14.32 22.96
C ASN A 62 -4.05 15.84 23.14
N ARG A 63 -4.30 16.33 24.37
CA ARG A 63 -4.04 17.71 24.78
C ARG A 63 -3.28 17.76 26.10
N ASN A 64 -2.57 18.89 26.35
CA ASN A 64 -1.73 19.08 27.54
C ASN A 64 -2.52 19.36 28.84
N THR A 65 -3.84 19.54 28.77
CA THR A 65 -4.70 19.88 29.92
C THR A 65 -5.90 18.94 30.01
N LYS A 66 -6.42 18.79 31.22
CA LYS A 66 -7.71 18.13 31.49
C LYS A 66 -8.84 19.10 31.84
N ASN A 67 -8.51 20.39 31.97
CA ASN A 67 -9.45 21.39 32.49
C ASN A 67 -10.34 21.94 31.38
N GLY A 68 -11.63 21.87 31.64
CA GLY A 68 -12.67 22.33 30.75
C GLY A 68 -12.94 21.43 29.53
N ALA A 69 -14.16 21.55 29.00
CA ALA A 69 -14.47 21.03 27.68
C ALA A 69 -13.82 21.92 26.61
N ASP A 70 -13.42 21.33 25.49
CA ASP A 70 -12.74 22.04 24.42
C ASP A 70 -13.03 21.40 23.06
N THR A 71 -12.88 22.18 21.99
CA THR A 71 -13.11 21.71 20.62
C THR A 71 -11.94 22.13 19.74
N LEU A 72 -11.31 21.15 19.11
CA LEU A 72 -10.22 21.35 18.17
C LEU A 72 -10.76 21.22 16.73
N ALA A 73 -10.63 22.29 15.94
CA ALA A 73 -10.93 22.21 14.51
C ALA A 73 -9.86 21.39 13.78
N VAL A 74 -10.27 20.53 12.88
CA VAL A 74 -9.40 19.69 12.05
C VAL A 74 -9.73 19.85 10.57
N ALA A 75 -8.70 19.92 9.75
CA ALA A 75 -8.80 19.81 8.30
C ALA A 75 -8.75 18.33 7.93
N VAL A 76 -9.62 17.89 7.02
CA VAL A 76 -9.73 16.52 6.56
C VAL A 76 -9.66 16.51 5.04
N GLU A 77 -8.68 15.80 4.48
CA GLU A 77 -8.52 15.62 3.04
C GLU A 77 -8.37 14.12 2.74
N PHE A 78 -9.38 13.53 2.10
CA PHE A 78 -9.33 12.16 1.60
C PHE A 78 -9.40 12.15 0.08
N ASP A 79 -8.69 11.21 -0.55
CA ASP A 79 -8.68 11.02 -2.00
C ASP A 79 -9.94 10.33 -2.53
N SER A 80 -10.78 9.78 -1.62
CA SER A 80 -11.99 9.05 -1.94
C SER A 80 -13.12 9.40 -0.96
N PRO A 81 -14.38 9.44 -1.41
CA PRO A 81 -15.55 9.57 -0.54
C PRO A 81 -15.82 8.31 0.32
N ALA A 82 -15.07 7.22 0.10
CA ALA A 82 -15.13 6.04 0.94
C ALA A 82 -14.66 6.30 2.38
N LEU A 83 -13.91 7.37 2.62
CA LEU A 83 -13.56 7.84 3.97
C LEU A 83 -14.25 9.17 4.25
N SER A 84 -14.74 9.33 5.48
CA SER A 84 -15.27 10.60 5.96
C SER A 84 -15.03 10.78 7.46
N ALA A 85 -14.80 12.02 7.89
CA ALA A 85 -14.58 12.37 9.29
C ALA A 85 -15.24 13.72 9.62
N PRO A 86 -15.58 13.97 10.90
CA PRO A 86 -16.00 15.30 11.34
C PRO A 86 -14.84 16.30 11.23
N ALA A 87 -15.18 17.59 11.07
CA ALA A 87 -14.20 18.68 11.02
C ALA A 87 -13.76 19.16 12.42
N GLU A 88 -14.16 18.46 13.47
CA GLU A 88 -13.91 18.85 14.86
C GLU A 88 -13.68 17.64 15.74
N VAL A 89 -12.77 17.81 16.72
CA VAL A 89 -12.53 16.86 17.81
C VAL A 89 -12.97 17.49 19.12
N VAL A 90 -13.87 16.84 19.87
CA VAL A 90 -14.44 17.36 21.11
C VAL A 90 -13.81 16.68 22.31
N PHE A 91 -13.17 17.48 23.18
CA PHE A 91 -12.61 17.05 24.44
C PHE A 91 -13.60 17.27 25.58
N ALA A 92 -13.91 16.22 26.32
CA ALA A 92 -14.71 16.34 27.54
C ALA A 92 -13.90 17.00 28.67
N ASP A 93 -14.59 17.70 29.58
CA ASP A 93 -13.98 18.15 30.82
C ASP A 93 -13.43 16.96 31.62
N GLY A 94 -12.25 17.12 32.18
CA GLY A 94 -11.53 16.05 32.88
C GLY A 94 -10.75 15.08 31.98
N SER A 95 -10.87 15.17 30.64
CA SER A 95 -10.12 14.33 29.71
C SER A 95 -8.98 15.09 29.03
N ASN A 96 -7.85 14.45 28.87
CA ASN A 96 -6.73 14.92 28.05
C ASN A 96 -6.65 14.17 26.70
N THR A 97 -7.59 13.30 26.40
CA THR A 97 -7.67 12.58 25.14
C THR A 97 -9.07 12.73 24.55
N ALA A 98 -9.14 12.73 23.22
CA ALA A 98 -10.38 12.66 22.47
C ALA A 98 -10.16 11.80 21.22
N GLU A 99 -11.25 11.33 20.63
CA GLU A 99 -11.25 10.46 19.47
C GLU A 99 -11.84 11.20 18.26
N LEU A 100 -11.14 11.15 17.14
CA LEU A 100 -11.68 11.46 15.84
C LEU A 100 -12.05 10.15 15.15
N VAL A 101 -13.32 9.95 14.86
CA VAL A 101 -13.83 8.75 14.22
C VAL A 101 -13.90 8.99 12.72
N ILE A 102 -13.12 8.21 11.96
CA ILE A 102 -13.14 8.23 10.50
C ILE A 102 -14.03 7.06 10.05
N ALA A 103 -15.17 7.36 9.45
CA ALA A 103 -16.07 6.35 8.93
C ALA A 103 -15.57 5.77 7.60
N ILE A 104 -15.72 4.46 7.43
CA ILE A 104 -15.45 3.73 6.19
C ILE A 104 -16.78 3.46 5.49
N ASN A 105 -16.99 4.06 4.32
CA ASN A 105 -18.26 4.05 3.60
C ASN A 105 -18.10 3.37 2.22
N GLY A 106 -18.34 2.05 2.16
CA GLY A 106 -18.44 1.36 0.87
C GLY A 106 -17.13 1.18 0.12
N LEU A 107 -16.06 0.86 0.83
CA LEU A 107 -14.80 0.46 0.24
C LEU A 107 -14.98 -0.87 -0.51
N GLY A 108 -14.62 -0.90 -1.80
CA GLY A 108 -14.66 -2.11 -2.62
C GLY A 108 -13.42 -2.98 -2.42
N ILE A 109 -13.55 -4.30 -2.67
CA ILE A 109 -12.40 -5.21 -2.63
C ILE A 109 -11.40 -4.80 -3.73
N GLY A 110 -10.12 -4.70 -3.38
CA GLY A 110 -9.06 -4.20 -4.25
C GLY A 110 -8.87 -2.68 -4.20
N ASP A 111 -9.75 -1.95 -3.47
CA ASP A 111 -9.58 -0.51 -3.28
C ASP A 111 -8.51 -0.23 -2.22
N ALA A 112 -7.72 0.79 -2.48
CA ALA A 112 -6.85 1.43 -1.52
C ALA A 112 -7.11 2.93 -1.55
N VAL A 113 -7.40 3.52 -0.39
CA VAL A 113 -7.72 4.94 -0.22
C VAL A 113 -6.80 5.56 0.82
N SER A 114 -6.49 6.83 0.64
CA SER A 114 -5.60 7.56 1.52
C SER A 114 -6.10 8.95 1.82
N GLY A 115 -5.52 9.57 2.82
CA GLY A 115 -5.77 10.95 3.15
C GLY A 115 -5.01 11.43 4.36
N VAL A 116 -5.32 12.65 4.75
CA VAL A 116 -4.66 13.35 5.84
C VAL A 116 -5.69 14.01 6.72
N VAL A 117 -5.46 13.93 8.03
CA VAL A 117 -6.12 14.75 9.03
C VAL A 117 -5.08 15.67 9.66
N ALA A 118 -5.37 16.96 9.73
CA ALA A 118 -4.44 17.95 10.28
C ALA A 118 -5.16 19.01 11.13
N PHE A 119 -4.45 19.62 12.05
CA PHE A 119 -4.87 20.83 12.75
C PHE A 119 -3.80 21.90 12.65
N ASP A 120 -4.08 23.12 13.13
CA ASP A 120 -3.18 24.27 13.06
C ASP A 120 -1.86 23.98 13.77
N GLU A 121 -0.73 24.10 13.06
CA GLU A 121 0.62 23.86 13.59
C GLU A 121 0.99 24.78 14.77
N GLU A 122 0.36 25.96 14.91
CA GLU A 122 0.59 26.84 16.05
C GLU A 122 0.09 26.22 17.37
N LEU A 123 -0.85 25.27 17.28
CA LEU A 123 -1.44 24.56 18.41
C LEU A 123 -0.70 23.25 18.74
N VAL A 124 0.34 22.88 17.97
CA VAL A 124 1.04 21.61 18.20
C VAL A 124 1.89 21.64 19.45
N SER A 125 1.92 20.55 20.20
CA SER A 125 2.83 20.34 21.33
C SER A 125 4.28 20.17 20.84
N VAL A 126 5.26 20.55 21.64
CA VAL A 126 6.70 20.58 21.27
C VAL A 126 7.24 19.23 20.72
N ALA A 127 6.65 18.13 21.13
CA ALA A 127 7.06 16.77 20.72
C ALA A 127 5.94 16.02 20.02
N GLY A 128 4.89 16.72 19.55
CA GLY A 128 3.73 16.09 18.92
C GLY A 128 3.66 16.34 17.41
N SER A 129 2.72 15.67 16.75
CA SER A 129 2.37 15.88 15.36
C SER A 129 1.04 16.61 15.23
N ALA A 130 1.00 17.59 14.32
CA ALA A 130 -0.24 18.26 13.88
C ALA A 130 -0.89 17.53 12.70
N VAL A 131 -0.28 16.46 12.18
CA VAL A 131 -0.71 15.72 10.99
C VAL A 131 -0.77 14.24 11.31
N CYS A 132 -1.80 13.56 10.83
CA CYS A 132 -1.91 12.11 10.83
C CYS A 132 -2.28 11.64 9.41
N GLU A 133 -1.43 10.81 8.82
CA GLU A 133 -1.69 10.18 7.53
C GLU A 133 -2.55 8.93 7.72
N ILE A 134 -3.54 8.77 6.86
CA ILE A 134 -4.47 7.63 6.90
C ILE A 134 -4.34 6.86 5.59
N SER A 135 -4.16 5.56 5.68
CA SER A 135 -4.21 4.64 4.54
C SER A 135 -5.08 3.45 4.88
N VAL A 136 -6.03 3.15 4.02
CA VAL A 136 -6.97 2.03 4.19
C VAL A 136 -7.03 1.24 2.90
N ALA A 137 -6.80 -0.05 2.98
CA ALA A 137 -6.97 -0.98 1.87
C ALA A 137 -7.94 -2.11 2.25
N LEU A 138 -8.76 -2.52 1.31
CA LEU A 138 -9.58 -3.71 1.40
C LEU A 138 -9.11 -4.72 0.36
N ASP A 139 -8.31 -5.69 0.78
CA ASP A 139 -7.77 -6.74 -0.08
C ASP A 139 -8.68 -7.98 -0.08
N TYR A 140 -8.43 -8.90 -1.02
CA TYR A 140 -9.07 -10.20 -1.05
C TYR A 140 -8.64 -11.06 0.13
N THR A 141 -9.51 -12.01 0.53
CA THR A 141 -9.10 -13.10 1.42
C THR A 141 -8.40 -14.18 0.59
N TRP A 142 -7.09 -14.27 0.75
CA TRP A 142 -6.30 -15.25 0.01
C TRP A 142 -6.30 -16.59 0.73
N VAL A 143 -6.66 -17.65 0.00
CA VAL A 143 -6.68 -19.02 0.51
C VAL A 143 -5.76 -19.90 -0.34
N SER A 144 -5.12 -20.89 0.30
CA SER A 144 -4.22 -21.80 -0.43
C SER A 144 -4.95 -22.52 -1.55
N ALA A 145 -4.33 -22.53 -2.72
CA ALA A 145 -4.74 -23.31 -3.89
C ALA A 145 -3.65 -24.33 -4.28
N GLY A 146 -2.75 -24.67 -3.36
CA GLY A 146 -1.66 -25.61 -3.57
C GLY A 146 -0.34 -24.93 -3.94
N SER A 147 0.44 -25.58 -4.79
CA SER A 147 1.74 -25.08 -5.23
C SER A 147 2.07 -25.46 -6.66
N CYS A 148 3.04 -24.80 -7.25
CA CYS A 148 3.60 -25.10 -8.55
C CYS A 148 5.12 -25.23 -8.50
N GLN A 149 5.67 -25.90 -9.51
CA GLN A 149 7.09 -25.88 -9.85
C GLN A 149 7.30 -24.84 -10.94
N ALA A 150 8.17 -23.87 -10.71
CA ALA A 150 8.37 -22.74 -11.61
C ALA A 150 9.83 -22.50 -11.97
N LEU A 151 10.04 -22.00 -13.18
CA LEU A 151 11.31 -21.51 -13.73
C LEU A 151 11.11 -20.08 -14.23
N SER A 152 12.13 -19.26 -14.09
CA SER A 152 12.19 -17.89 -14.61
C SER A 152 13.39 -17.76 -15.56
N ALA A 153 13.15 -17.18 -16.73
CA ALA A 153 14.23 -16.90 -17.68
C ALA A 153 15.15 -15.78 -17.18
N TRP A 154 14.59 -14.81 -16.47
CA TRP A 154 15.36 -13.71 -15.88
C TRP A 154 16.23 -14.16 -14.71
N ALA A 155 15.68 -14.99 -13.81
CA ALA A 155 16.45 -15.57 -12.71
C ALA A 155 17.49 -16.62 -13.19
N GLY A 156 17.31 -17.17 -14.38
CA GLY A 156 18.24 -18.15 -14.95
C GLY A 156 18.28 -19.47 -14.19
N ASN A 157 17.17 -19.88 -13.56
CA ASN A 157 17.13 -21.07 -12.72
C ASN A 157 17.47 -22.33 -13.50
N GLU A 158 18.41 -23.12 -12.97
CA GLU A 158 18.75 -24.47 -13.49
C GLU A 158 17.78 -25.54 -12.97
N ALA A 159 17.13 -25.30 -11.84
CA ALA A 159 16.14 -26.20 -11.23
C ALA A 159 14.86 -25.43 -10.87
N PRO A 160 13.69 -26.08 -10.96
CA PRO A 160 12.43 -25.44 -10.58
C PRO A 160 12.39 -25.08 -9.09
N ALA A 161 11.85 -23.88 -8.79
CA ALA A 161 11.49 -23.50 -7.43
C ALA A 161 10.04 -23.89 -7.16
N ILE A 162 9.72 -24.20 -5.89
CA ILE A 162 8.34 -24.46 -5.45
C ILE A 162 7.75 -23.12 -5.00
N ILE A 163 6.65 -22.71 -5.65
CA ILE A 163 5.95 -21.47 -5.35
C ILE A 163 4.53 -21.79 -4.88
N PRO A 164 4.09 -21.28 -3.72
CA PRO A 164 2.70 -21.38 -3.30
C PRO A 164 1.77 -20.64 -4.26
N ILE A 165 0.63 -21.24 -4.56
CA ILE A 165 -0.47 -20.60 -5.28
C ILE A 165 -1.60 -20.33 -4.30
N GLU A 166 -2.17 -19.14 -4.39
CA GLU A 166 -3.32 -18.74 -3.61
C GLU A 166 -4.45 -18.30 -4.54
N LYS A 167 -5.69 -18.51 -4.06
CA LYS A 167 -6.91 -18.07 -4.73
C LYS A 167 -7.61 -17.01 -3.89
N ALA A 168 -8.16 -16.00 -4.51
CA ALA A 168 -9.06 -15.06 -3.86
C ALA A 168 -10.38 -15.77 -3.51
N ALA A 169 -10.78 -15.71 -2.24
CA ALA A 169 -12.01 -16.36 -1.79
C ALA A 169 -13.26 -15.68 -2.37
N GLU A 170 -13.17 -14.35 -2.58
CA GLU A 170 -14.25 -13.51 -3.11
C GLU A 170 -14.12 -13.24 -4.62
N GLY A 171 -13.02 -13.65 -5.24
CA GLY A 171 -12.72 -13.39 -6.65
C GLY A 171 -12.90 -14.61 -7.52
N ASP A 172 -13.81 -14.55 -8.48
CA ASP A 172 -13.97 -15.62 -9.46
C ASP A 172 -12.78 -15.63 -10.43
N GLY A 173 -12.05 -16.76 -10.43
CA GLY A 173 -10.91 -16.96 -11.33
C GLY A 173 -9.67 -16.12 -11.02
N LEU A 174 -9.61 -15.44 -9.88
CA LEU A 174 -8.43 -14.68 -9.47
C LEU A 174 -7.50 -15.53 -8.60
N TYR A 175 -6.26 -15.62 -9.02
CA TYR A 175 -5.18 -16.37 -8.38
C TYR A 175 -3.93 -15.51 -8.26
N ARG A 176 -2.98 -15.93 -7.39
CA ARG A 176 -1.65 -15.34 -7.35
C ARG A 176 -0.55 -16.37 -7.11
N LEU A 177 0.60 -16.16 -7.72
CA LEU A 177 1.85 -16.76 -7.29
C LEU A 177 2.32 -15.96 -6.06
N ASN A 178 2.48 -16.65 -4.93
CA ASN A 178 2.88 -16.00 -3.69
C ASN A 178 4.40 -15.80 -3.68
N SER A 179 4.83 -14.54 -3.70
CA SER A 179 6.23 -14.14 -3.66
C SER A 179 7.14 -14.92 -4.65
N PRO A 180 6.80 -14.99 -5.95
CA PRO A 180 7.49 -15.88 -6.87
C PRO A 180 8.99 -15.61 -6.95
N TYR A 181 9.42 -14.35 -6.98
CA TYR A 181 10.84 -14.02 -7.11
C TYR A 181 11.63 -14.28 -5.82
N TYR A 182 11.02 -14.23 -4.65
CA TYR A 182 11.62 -14.70 -3.40
C TYR A 182 12.01 -16.20 -3.48
N HIS A 183 11.20 -17.01 -4.16
CA HIS A 183 11.48 -18.43 -4.32
C HIS A 183 12.39 -18.73 -5.51
N LEU A 184 12.28 -17.96 -6.60
CA LEU A 184 13.07 -18.13 -7.83
C LEU A 184 14.50 -17.61 -7.70
N GLU A 185 14.67 -16.47 -7.00
CA GLU A 185 15.95 -15.77 -6.91
C GLU A 185 16.14 -15.14 -5.51
N PRO A 186 16.21 -15.98 -4.44
CA PRO A 186 16.24 -15.49 -3.06
C PRO A 186 17.46 -14.63 -2.71
N ASP A 187 18.58 -14.83 -3.41
CA ASP A 187 19.80 -14.05 -3.19
C ASP A 187 19.65 -12.61 -3.72
N TYR A 188 18.83 -12.40 -4.74
CA TYR A 188 18.60 -11.10 -5.37
C TYR A 188 17.28 -10.47 -4.90
N CYS A 189 16.22 -11.25 -4.72
CA CYS A 189 14.90 -10.82 -4.27
C CYS A 189 14.58 -11.39 -2.87
N PRO A 190 15.26 -10.93 -1.81
CA PRO A 190 15.15 -11.52 -0.46
C PRO A 190 13.85 -11.15 0.29
N LYS A 191 12.93 -10.40 -0.32
CA LYS A 191 11.71 -9.92 0.32
C LYS A 191 10.51 -10.74 -0.12
N GLU A 192 9.71 -11.19 0.85
CA GLU A 192 8.37 -11.75 0.65
C GLU A 192 7.31 -10.66 0.53
N GLY A 193 6.09 -11.05 0.12
CA GLY A 193 4.93 -10.15 0.06
C GLY A 193 4.70 -9.50 -1.30
N PHE A 194 5.52 -9.82 -2.29
CA PHE A 194 5.35 -9.35 -3.67
C PHE A 194 4.80 -10.47 -4.53
N HIS A 195 3.60 -10.29 -5.05
CA HIS A 195 2.83 -11.33 -5.70
C HIS A 195 2.64 -11.05 -7.19
N VAL A 196 2.46 -12.11 -7.99
CA VAL A 196 2.02 -12.00 -9.39
C VAL A 196 0.60 -12.52 -9.48
N GLN A 197 -0.36 -11.62 -9.67
CA GLN A 197 -1.78 -11.95 -9.81
C GLN A 197 -2.10 -12.33 -11.24
N PHE A 198 -2.92 -13.38 -11.41
CA PHE A 198 -3.34 -13.87 -12.71
C PHE A 198 -4.80 -14.33 -12.69
N TYR A 199 -5.42 -14.30 -13.86
CA TYR A 199 -6.84 -14.57 -14.03
C TYR A 199 -7.05 -15.80 -14.92
N LEU A 200 -7.95 -16.69 -14.49
CA LEU A 200 -8.35 -17.88 -15.22
C LEU A 200 -9.85 -17.87 -15.47
N ASP A 201 -10.28 -18.49 -16.56
CA ASP A 201 -11.70 -18.74 -16.82
C ASP A 201 -12.23 -19.95 -15.99
N GLU A 202 -13.51 -20.28 -16.18
CA GLU A 202 -14.17 -21.41 -15.51
C GLU A 202 -13.56 -22.78 -15.87
N ASN A 203 -12.81 -22.87 -16.96
CA ASN A 203 -12.12 -24.08 -17.44
C ASN A 203 -10.60 -24.03 -17.12
N TYR A 204 -10.18 -23.08 -16.29
CA TYR A 204 -8.79 -22.83 -15.90
C TYR A 204 -7.86 -22.44 -17.05
N ASN A 205 -8.42 -21.87 -18.13
CA ASN A 205 -7.61 -21.29 -19.19
C ASN A 205 -7.12 -19.90 -18.77
N ALA A 206 -5.90 -19.59 -19.20
CA ALA A 206 -5.24 -18.32 -18.95
C ALA A 206 -5.99 -17.14 -19.61
N LEU A 207 -6.39 -16.15 -18.85
CA LEU A 207 -7.07 -14.95 -19.32
C LEU A 207 -6.12 -13.73 -19.33
N GLY A 208 -5.35 -13.53 -18.28
CA GLY A 208 -4.48 -12.35 -18.15
C GLY A 208 -3.81 -12.26 -16.79
N LEU A 209 -3.01 -11.19 -16.65
CA LEU A 209 -2.33 -10.80 -15.42
C LEU A 209 -2.62 -9.33 -15.11
N ASP A 210 -2.29 -8.93 -13.88
CA ASP A 210 -2.17 -7.50 -13.58
C ASP A 210 -1.09 -6.86 -14.44
N GLN A 211 -1.32 -5.61 -14.85
CA GLN A 211 -0.41 -4.91 -15.76
C GLN A 211 0.97 -4.70 -15.15
N VAL A 212 1.05 -4.48 -13.84
CA VAL A 212 2.28 -4.24 -13.10
C VAL A 212 2.27 -5.02 -11.80
N SER A 213 3.28 -5.86 -11.59
CA SER A 213 3.50 -6.56 -10.33
C SER A 213 4.90 -6.22 -9.81
N PHE A 214 5.00 -5.65 -8.62
CA PHE A 214 6.28 -5.40 -7.97
C PHE A 214 6.94 -6.74 -7.59
N ILE A 215 8.27 -6.81 -7.65
CA ILE A 215 9.02 -8.04 -7.34
C ILE A 215 9.86 -7.95 -6.07
N GLY A 216 9.86 -6.80 -5.40
CA GLY A 216 10.51 -6.61 -4.10
C GLY A 216 11.98 -6.24 -4.14
N GLU A 217 12.48 -5.80 -5.29
CA GLU A 217 13.88 -5.41 -5.49
C GLU A 217 13.97 -4.09 -6.26
N GLU A 218 15.17 -3.51 -6.28
CA GLU A 218 15.49 -2.33 -7.08
C GLU A 218 16.19 -2.72 -8.39
N LEU A 219 15.83 -2.06 -9.47
CA LEU A 219 16.44 -2.21 -10.77
C LEU A 219 16.66 -0.84 -11.40
N GLN A 220 17.91 -0.55 -11.82
CA GLN A 220 18.28 0.73 -12.44
C GLN A 220 17.91 1.98 -11.61
N GLY A 221 17.88 1.85 -10.26
CA GLY A 221 17.55 2.95 -9.35
C GLY A 221 16.05 3.21 -9.17
N GLY A 222 15.21 2.29 -9.57
CA GLY A 222 13.77 2.30 -9.32
C GLY A 222 13.29 0.91 -8.87
N ASP A 223 12.03 0.81 -8.46
CA ASP A 223 11.45 -0.47 -8.07
C ASP A 223 11.35 -1.39 -9.29
N ALA A 224 11.86 -2.61 -9.15
CA ALA A 224 11.74 -3.63 -10.17
C ALA A 224 10.31 -4.17 -10.24
N VAL A 225 9.79 -4.29 -11.45
CA VAL A 225 8.42 -4.75 -11.71
C VAL A 225 8.36 -5.74 -12.86
N LEU A 226 7.43 -6.68 -12.76
CA LEU A 226 6.97 -7.46 -13.90
C LEU A 226 5.87 -6.68 -14.61
N TYR A 227 6.11 -6.28 -15.84
CA TYR A 227 5.13 -5.57 -16.69
C TYR A 227 4.50 -6.53 -17.69
N TRP A 228 3.17 -6.58 -17.71
CA TRP A 228 2.42 -7.38 -18.67
C TRP A 228 1.41 -6.50 -19.42
N SER A 229 1.20 -6.76 -20.70
CA SER A 229 0.29 -6.00 -21.56
C SER A 229 -0.77 -6.91 -22.18
N ALA A 230 -2.03 -6.65 -21.88
CA ALA A 230 -3.18 -7.35 -22.44
C ALA A 230 -3.27 -7.20 -23.98
N SER A 231 -2.68 -6.17 -24.57
CA SER A 231 -2.63 -6.00 -26.02
C SER A 231 -1.56 -6.85 -26.71
N GLY A 232 -0.77 -7.63 -25.97
CA GLY A 232 0.36 -8.40 -26.49
C GLY A 232 1.57 -7.54 -26.87
N ALA A 233 1.62 -6.26 -26.45
CA ALA A 233 2.78 -5.42 -26.66
C ALA A 233 4.04 -6.08 -26.03
N TYR A 234 5.18 -5.89 -26.67
CA TYR A 234 6.48 -6.47 -26.26
C TYR A 234 6.50 -8.01 -26.17
N GLY A 235 5.58 -8.69 -26.88
CA GLY A 235 5.47 -10.14 -26.83
C GLY A 235 4.80 -10.70 -25.56
N CYS A 236 4.15 -9.86 -24.75
CA CYS A 236 3.42 -10.27 -23.58
C CYS A 236 2.31 -11.25 -23.93
N GLN A 237 2.31 -12.41 -23.25
CA GLN A 237 1.31 -13.46 -23.40
C GLN A 237 1.13 -14.19 -22.08
N PHE A 238 -0.08 -14.65 -21.82
CA PHE A 238 -0.36 -15.63 -20.78
C PHE A 238 -1.14 -16.79 -21.41
N ILE A 239 -0.53 -17.96 -21.43
CA ILE A 239 -1.07 -19.14 -22.10
C ILE A 239 -0.89 -20.37 -21.21
N ASN A 240 -1.72 -21.40 -21.43
CA ASN A 240 -1.57 -22.67 -20.75
C ASN A 240 -1.88 -23.86 -21.64
N GLN A 241 -1.37 -25.02 -21.25
CA GLN A 241 -1.74 -26.33 -21.73
C GLN A 241 -1.96 -27.26 -20.52
N GLY A 242 -3.21 -27.52 -20.19
CA GLY A 242 -3.56 -28.20 -18.95
C GLY A 242 -3.04 -27.41 -17.73
N ASN A 243 -2.31 -28.07 -16.84
CA ASN A 243 -1.74 -27.48 -15.63
C ASN A 243 -0.38 -26.76 -15.83
N THR A 244 0.11 -26.69 -17.06
CA THR A 244 1.33 -25.99 -17.39
C THR A 244 1.01 -24.60 -17.93
N TYR A 245 1.50 -23.58 -17.27
CA TYR A 245 1.26 -22.17 -17.60
C TYR A 245 2.56 -21.47 -17.98
N GLN A 246 2.46 -20.55 -18.94
CA GLN A 246 3.57 -19.72 -19.38
C GLN A 246 3.15 -18.25 -19.38
N ILE A 247 3.89 -17.45 -18.63
CA ILE A 247 3.81 -15.99 -18.63
C ILE A 247 5.00 -15.46 -19.43
N ASN A 248 4.73 -14.76 -20.54
CA ASN A 248 5.70 -13.92 -21.22
C ASN A 248 5.41 -12.48 -20.85
N ALA A 249 6.37 -11.79 -20.29
CA ALA A 249 6.25 -10.44 -19.76
C ALA A 249 7.56 -9.66 -19.98
N VAL A 250 7.64 -8.47 -19.43
CA VAL A 250 8.85 -7.65 -19.46
C VAL A 250 9.27 -7.34 -18.04
N MET A 251 10.52 -7.59 -17.70
CA MET A 251 11.14 -7.02 -16.52
C MET A 251 11.35 -5.54 -16.77
N ALA A 252 10.81 -4.70 -15.90
CA ALA A 252 10.84 -3.26 -16.00
C ALA A 252 11.18 -2.61 -14.65
N TYR A 253 11.31 -1.30 -14.60
CA TYR A 253 11.57 -0.56 -13.38
C TYR A 253 10.82 0.77 -13.38
N THR A 254 10.47 1.27 -12.19
CA THR A 254 9.85 2.59 -12.04
C THR A 254 10.89 3.69 -12.27
N THR A 255 10.49 4.75 -12.98
CA THR A 255 11.36 5.91 -13.24
C THR A 255 11.02 7.05 -12.27
N ALA A 256 11.96 7.95 -12.03
CA ALA A 256 11.77 9.14 -11.19
C ALA A 256 10.61 10.05 -11.64
N THR A 257 10.14 9.90 -12.88
CA THR A 257 9.01 10.66 -13.44
C THR A 257 7.68 9.90 -13.32
N GLY A 258 7.65 8.74 -12.65
CA GLY A 258 6.46 7.90 -12.47
C GLY A 258 6.10 7.04 -13.68
N GLY A 259 6.99 6.92 -14.68
CA GLY A 259 6.83 6.00 -15.80
C GLY A 259 7.54 4.66 -15.57
N LEU A 260 7.53 3.79 -16.60
CA LEU A 260 8.26 2.53 -16.60
C LEU A 260 9.40 2.56 -17.63
N GLY A 261 10.59 2.15 -17.17
CA GLY A 261 11.71 1.81 -18.04
C GLY A 261 11.71 0.31 -18.30
N LEU A 262 11.80 -0.10 -19.56
CA LEU A 262 11.86 -1.53 -19.91
C LEU A 262 13.32 -2.01 -19.79
N TYR A 263 13.50 -3.20 -19.24
CA TYR A 263 14.85 -3.74 -18.99
C TYR A 263 15.14 -5.00 -19.82
N ASN A 264 14.34 -6.07 -19.65
CA ASN A 264 14.58 -7.34 -20.34
C ASN A 264 13.26 -8.12 -20.49
N ASN A 265 13.25 -9.11 -21.39
CA ASN A 265 12.13 -10.04 -21.46
C ASN A 265 12.18 -11.00 -20.27
N GLU A 266 11.00 -11.36 -19.77
CA GLU A 266 10.80 -12.37 -18.75
C GLU A 266 9.90 -13.47 -19.29
N THR A 267 10.23 -14.71 -18.94
CA THR A 267 9.36 -15.87 -19.15
C THR A 267 9.31 -16.67 -17.86
N ILE A 268 8.15 -16.72 -17.23
CA ILE A 268 7.88 -17.63 -16.12
C ILE A 268 7.11 -18.81 -16.67
N LEU A 269 7.71 -20.01 -16.54
CA LEU A 269 7.05 -21.29 -16.82
C LEU A 269 6.73 -21.96 -15.50
N PHE A 270 5.46 -22.31 -15.24
CA PHE A 270 5.11 -23.03 -14.04
C PHE A 270 4.15 -24.18 -14.30
N VAL A 271 4.36 -25.27 -13.56
CA VAL A 271 3.50 -26.46 -13.56
C VAL A 271 2.76 -26.51 -12.23
N TRP A 272 1.47 -26.32 -12.27
CA TRP A 272 0.62 -26.37 -11.09
C TRP A 272 0.21 -27.80 -10.79
N ASP A 273 0.94 -28.45 -9.90
CA ASP A 273 0.76 -29.88 -9.59
C ASP A 273 -0.15 -30.07 -8.38
N GLU A 274 0.15 -29.43 -7.27
CA GLU A 274 -0.59 -29.59 -6.04
C GLU A 274 -1.81 -28.66 -6.04
N GLY A 275 -3.01 -29.26 -5.86
CA GLY A 275 -4.26 -28.49 -5.78
C GLY A 275 -4.76 -27.94 -7.11
N TYR A 276 -4.22 -28.38 -8.26
CA TYR A 276 -4.72 -27.96 -9.57
C TYR A 276 -6.21 -28.31 -9.73
N PRO A 277 -7.10 -27.31 -9.87
CA PRO A 277 -8.54 -27.55 -9.82
C PRO A 277 -9.09 -28.20 -11.10
N GLY A 278 -8.37 -28.15 -12.22
CA GLY A 278 -8.72 -28.80 -13.49
C GLY A 278 -8.32 -30.28 -13.59
N ALA A 279 -7.83 -30.88 -12.51
CA ALA A 279 -7.39 -32.28 -12.50
C ALA A 279 -8.51 -33.30 -12.30
N ASN A 280 -9.78 -32.87 -12.15
CA ASN A 280 -10.95 -33.76 -11.91
C ASN A 280 -11.66 -34.15 -13.19
#